data_d2541c4a7aa1159ba55590d83821b9f5
#
_entry.id   d2541c4a7aa1159ba55590d83821b9f5
#
_cell.length_a   1.000
_cell.length_b   1.000
_cell.length_c   1.000
_cell.angle_alpha   90.00
_cell.angle_beta   90.00
_cell.angle_gamma   90.00
#
_symmetry.space_group_name_H-M   'P 1'
#
loop_
_entity.id
_entity.type
_entity.pdbx_description
1 polymer ?
#
loop_
_entity_poly.entity_id
_entity_poly.type
_entity_poly.pdbx_seq_one_letter_code
_entity_poly.pdbx_strand_id
1 'polypeptide(L)'
;MRKLKITELNRISAEEFKQAEKLPLVVVLDDIRSLHNIGSVFRTSDAFRIECIYLCGITATPPHPEMHKTALGAEFTVDWKYVNNAVDAVDNLRKEGYIVYSIEQAEGSIMLDQLELDKTKRYAIVMGNEVKGV
;
A
#
# COMPACT_ATOMS: atom_id res chain seq x y z
N MET A 1 30.87 -3.81 4.08
CA MET A 1 29.47 -3.74 4.55
C MET A 1 28.97 -5.14 4.88
N ARG A 2 28.37 -5.30 6.04
CA ARG A 2 27.86 -6.61 6.46
C ARG A 2 26.55 -6.93 5.76
N LYS A 3 26.40 -8.15 5.24
CA LYS A 3 25.12 -8.62 4.75
C LYS A 3 24.23 -9.01 5.92
N LEU A 4 23.01 -8.50 5.94
CA LEU A 4 22.03 -8.90 6.93
C LEU A 4 21.42 -10.24 6.55
N LYS A 5 21.20 -11.09 7.54
CA LYS A 5 20.47 -12.34 7.35
C LYS A 5 18.98 -12.04 7.16
N ILE A 6 18.26 -12.95 6.52
CA ILE A 6 16.80 -12.82 6.36
C ILE A 6 16.12 -12.59 7.71
N THR A 7 16.56 -13.31 8.75
CA THR A 7 16.05 -13.15 10.10
C THR A 7 16.30 -11.76 10.70
N GLU A 8 17.34 -11.09 10.29
CA GLU A 8 17.62 -9.71 10.71
C GLU A 8 16.79 -8.72 9.93
N LEU A 9 16.61 -9.00 8.63
CA LEU A 9 15.81 -8.14 7.76
C LEU A 9 14.35 -8.13 8.14
N ASN A 10 13.85 -9.22 8.68
CA ASN A 10 12.47 -9.30 9.00
C ASN A 10 12.08 -8.84 10.35
N ARG A 11 12.94 -8.22 11.01
CA ARG A 11 12.91 -8.20 12.03
C ARG A 11 12.30 -7.60 13.11
N ILE A 12 11.36 -6.76 12.87
CA ILE A 12 10.48 -6.27 13.91
C ILE A 12 9.22 -7.14 13.94
N SER A 13 8.68 -7.36 15.13
CA SER A 13 7.40 -8.02 15.32
C SER A 13 6.27 -7.13 14.81
N ALA A 14 5.05 -7.68 14.72
CA ALA A 14 3.88 -6.90 14.34
C ALA A 14 3.67 -5.69 15.26
N GLU A 15 3.88 -5.90 16.56
CA GLU A 15 3.74 -4.83 17.54
C GLU A 15 4.80 -3.75 17.36
N GLU A 16 6.04 -4.13 17.18
CA GLU A 16 7.12 -3.18 16.94
C GLU A 16 6.90 -2.41 15.65
N PHE A 17 6.41 -3.06 14.61
CA PHE A 17 6.08 -2.42 13.35
C PHE A 17 5.04 -1.31 13.55
N LYS A 18 3.98 -1.59 14.30
CA LYS A 18 2.93 -0.61 14.53
C LYS A 18 3.39 0.58 15.35
N GLN A 19 4.42 0.41 16.16
CA GLN A 19 5.01 1.47 16.97
C GLN A 19 6.15 2.21 16.25
N ALA A 20 6.69 1.61 15.18
CA ALA A 20 7.79 2.22 14.44
C ALA A 20 7.31 3.43 13.64
N GLU A 21 8.23 4.35 13.39
CA GLU A 21 7.96 5.47 12.51
C GLU A 21 7.65 4.97 11.11
N LYS A 22 6.53 5.40 10.57
CA LYS A 22 6.06 4.98 9.25
C LYS A 22 6.28 6.05 8.21
N LEU A 23 6.46 5.59 6.97
CA LEU A 23 6.51 6.47 5.83
C LEU A 23 5.15 7.15 5.67
N PRO A 24 5.07 8.48 5.45
CA PRO A 24 3.78 9.16 5.27
C PRO A 24 3.21 8.92 3.88
N LEU A 25 2.97 7.66 3.56
CA LEU A 25 2.46 7.18 2.29
C LEU A 25 1.33 6.20 2.52
N VAL A 26 0.19 6.46 1.89
CA VAL A 26 -0.97 5.59 1.89
C VAL A 26 -1.11 4.96 0.52
N VAL A 27 -1.41 3.68 0.47
CA VAL A 27 -1.71 2.97 -0.78
C VAL A 27 -3.20 2.73 -0.84
N VAL A 28 -3.83 3.12 -1.95
CA VAL A 28 -5.26 2.93 -2.20
C VAL A 28 -5.40 1.89 -3.30
N LEU A 29 -6.06 0.78 -3.00
CA LEU A 29 -6.33 -0.29 -3.98
C LEU A 29 -7.77 -0.17 -4.46
N ASP A 30 -7.94 0.20 -5.73
CA ASP A 30 -9.23 0.46 -6.36
C ASP A 30 -9.67 -0.74 -7.18
N ASP A 31 -10.63 -1.50 -6.65
CA ASP A 31 -11.21 -2.67 -7.33
C ASP A 31 -10.15 -3.68 -7.81
N ILE A 32 -9.21 -4.02 -6.95
CA ILE A 32 -8.20 -5.02 -7.26
C ILE A 32 -8.79 -6.41 -7.02
N ARG A 33 -8.83 -7.24 -8.07
CA ARG A 33 -9.39 -8.60 -8.01
C ARG A 33 -8.40 -9.64 -7.54
N SER A 34 -7.15 -9.51 -7.93
CA SER A 34 -6.13 -10.53 -7.67
C SER A 34 -5.75 -10.57 -6.20
N LEU A 35 -6.07 -11.66 -5.53
CA LEU A 35 -5.69 -11.87 -4.13
C LEU A 35 -4.18 -11.90 -3.96
N HIS A 36 -3.46 -12.45 -4.94
CA HIS A 36 -2.00 -12.49 -4.92
C HIS A 36 -1.41 -11.10 -5.05
N ASN A 37 -1.99 -10.25 -5.90
CA ASN A 37 -1.53 -8.86 -6.04
C ASN A 37 -1.78 -8.06 -4.77
N ILE A 38 -2.94 -8.25 -4.14
CA ILE A 38 -3.23 -7.59 -2.85
C ILE A 38 -2.20 -8.02 -1.80
N GLY A 39 -1.95 -9.33 -1.70
CA GLY A 39 -0.93 -9.85 -0.78
C GLY A 39 0.45 -9.27 -1.03
N SER A 40 0.84 -9.14 -2.31
CA SER A 40 2.13 -8.55 -2.69
C SER A 40 2.22 -7.09 -2.27
N VAL A 41 1.13 -6.34 -2.37
CA VAL A 41 1.08 -4.94 -1.91
C VAL A 41 1.28 -4.87 -0.40
N PHE A 42 0.65 -5.76 0.36
CA PHE A 42 0.86 -5.83 1.80
C PHE A 42 2.33 -6.10 2.13
N ARG A 43 2.93 -7.05 1.45
CA ARG A 43 4.33 -7.40 1.70
C ARG A 43 5.28 -6.25 1.39
N THR A 44 5.09 -5.59 0.25
CA THR A 44 5.89 -4.43 -0.12
C THR A 44 5.69 -3.28 0.87
N SER A 45 4.44 -3.07 1.29
CA SER A 45 4.08 -2.02 2.24
C SER A 45 4.73 -2.27 3.60
N ASP A 46 4.81 -3.53 4.02
CA ASP A 46 5.53 -3.91 5.24
C ASP A 46 7.01 -3.54 5.13
N ALA A 47 7.64 -3.91 4.02
CA ALA A 47 9.07 -3.66 3.80
C ALA A 47 9.41 -2.17 3.83
N PHE A 48 8.53 -1.30 3.34
CA PHE A 48 8.74 0.14 3.30
C PHE A 48 8.08 0.89 4.45
N ARG A 49 7.44 0.19 5.38
CA ARG A 49 6.72 0.78 6.53
C ARG A 49 5.69 1.82 6.09
N ILE A 50 4.89 1.45 5.10
CA ILE A 50 3.81 2.29 4.60
C ILE A 50 2.80 2.54 5.73
N GLU A 51 2.24 3.75 5.78
CA GLU A 51 1.33 4.17 6.83
C GLU A 51 0.05 3.34 6.89
N CYS A 52 -0.60 3.11 5.74
CA CYS A 52 -1.88 2.42 5.68
C CYS A 52 -2.19 1.98 4.25
N ILE A 53 -2.98 0.92 4.11
CA ILE A 53 -3.54 0.48 2.84
C ILE A 53 -5.06 0.64 2.90
N TYR A 54 -5.64 1.33 1.92
CA TYR A 54 -7.10 1.44 1.78
C TYR A 54 -7.55 0.43 0.73
N LEU A 55 -8.44 -0.47 1.14
CA LEU A 55 -8.99 -1.52 0.27
C LEU A 55 -10.38 -1.08 -0.15
N CYS A 56 -10.55 -0.79 -1.44
CA CYS A 56 -11.76 -0.14 -1.94
C CYS A 56 -12.55 -1.02 -2.89
N GLY A 57 -13.88 -0.89 -2.83
CA GLY A 57 -14.79 -1.58 -3.73
C GLY A 57 -14.73 -3.09 -3.57
N ILE A 58 -14.43 -3.80 -4.67
CA ILE A 58 -14.37 -5.26 -4.67
C ILE A 58 -13.07 -5.82 -4.08
N THR A 59 -12.11 -4.96 -3.75
CA THR A 59 -10.83 -5.40 -3.19
C THR A 59 -11.07 -6.19 -1.90
N ALA A 60 -10.57 -7.42 -1.85
CA ALA A 60 -10.75 -8.28 -0.69
C ALA A 60 -9.97 -7.77 0.52
N THR A 61 -10.48 -8.09 1.70
CA THR A 61 -9.86 -7.72 2.97
C THR A 61 -9.27 -8.93 3.67
N PRO A 62 -8.17 -8.77 4.43
CA PRO A 62 -7.66 -9.85 5.27
C PRO A 62 -8.68 -10.27 6.34
N PRO A 63 -8.62 -11.51 6.83
CA PRO A 63 -7.70 -12.56 6.42
C PRO A 63 -8.21 -13.35 5.21
N HIS A 64 -7.30 -13.82 4.37
CA HIS A 64 -7.64 -14.67 3.23
C HIS A 64 -6.47 -15.60 2.91
N PRO A 65 -6.68 -16.94 2.81
CA PRO A 65 -5.58 -17.88 2.58
C PRO A 65 -4.79 -17.61 1.29
N GLU A 66 -5.47 -17.25 0.20
CA GLU A 66 -4.79 -16.96 -1.07
C GLU A 66 -3.98 -15.66 -1.01
N MET A 67 -4.48 -14.67 -0.31
CA MET A 67 -3.76 -13.42 -0.07
C MET A 67 -2.51 -13.68 0.77
N HIS A 68 -2.64 -14.54 1.79
CA HIS A 68 -1.53 -14.86 2.69
C HIS A 68 -0.33 -15.47 1.97
N LYS A 69 -0.55 -16.18 0.86
CA LYS A 69 0.53 -16.81 0.08
C LYS A 69 1.56 -15.80 -0.43
N THR A 70 1.17 -14.57 -0.66
CA THR A 70 2.07 -13.50 -1.09
C THR A 70 2.32 -12.45 0.00
N ALA A 71 1.36 -12.23 0.88
CA ALA A 71 1.50 -11.28 1.98
C ALA A 71 2.44 -11.79 3.08
N LEU A 72 2.44 -13.11 3.33
CA LEU A 72 3.35 -13.79 4.27
C LEU A 72 3.39 -13.16 5.67
N GLY A 73 2.22 -12.77 6.18
CA GLY A 73 2.10 -12.16 7.51
C GLY A 73 2.02 -10.65 7.52
N ALA A 74 2.37 -9.98 6.42
CA ALA A 74 2.29 -8.52 6.33
C ALA A 74 0.86 -8.01 6.52
N GLU A 75 -0.14 -8.82 6.20
CA GLU A 75 -1.54 -8.48 6.41
C GLU A 75 -1.90 -8.28 7.89
N PHE A 76 -1.04 -8.72 8.79
CA PHE A 76 -1.23 -8.54 10.25
C PHE A 76 -0.40 -7.40 10.81
N THR A 77 0.55 -6.86 10.05
CA THR A 77 1.43 -5.80 10.52
C THR A 77 1.09 -4.44 9.94
N VAL A 78 0.70 -4.40 8.66
CA VAL A 78 0.36 -3.15 7.98
C VAL A 78 -1.08 -2.78 8.30
N ASP A 79 -1.31 -1.55 8.73
CA ASP A 79 -2.66 -1.05 8.96
C ASP A 79 -3.43 -0.95 7.64
N TRP A 80 -4.70 -1.29 7.67
CA TRP A 80 -5.56 -1.19 6.50
C TRP A 80 -6.97 -0.78 6.89
N LYS A 81 -7.70 -0.21 5.92
CA LYS A 81 -9.11 0.15 6.08
C LYS A 81 -9.86 -0.25 4.82
N TYR A 82 -11.11 -0.66 4.98
CA TYR A 82 -12.00 -0.86 3.85
C TYR A 82 -12.81 0.42 3.60
N VAL A 83 -12.92 0.81 2.33
CA VAL A 83 -13.75 1.95 1.91
C VAL A 83 -14.59 1.50 0.72
N ASN A 84 -15.86 1.88 0.68
CA ASN A 84 -16.79 1.42 -0.36
C ASN A 84 -16.32 1.69 -1.79
N ASN A 85 -15.63 2.79 -2.01
CA ASN A 85 -15.08 3.12 -3.32
C ASN A 85 -13.86 4.03 -3.19
N ALA A 86 -13.04 4.05 -4.25
CA ALA A 86 -11.81 4.82 -4.23
C ALA A 86 -12.03 6.32 -4.25
N VAL A 87 -13.14 6.79 -4.84
CA VAL A 87 -13.45 8.23 -4.88
C VAL A 87 -13.59 8.77 -3.47
N ASP A 88 -14.32 8.08 -2.61
CA ASP A 88 -14.49 8.50 -1.21
C ASP A 88 -13.16 8.45 -0.46
N ALA A 89 -12.36 7.43 -0.70
CA ALA A 89 -11.05 7.30 -0.07
C ALA A 89 -10.14 8.46 -0.46
N VAL A 90 -10.09 8.79 -1.75
CA VAL A 90 -9.26 9.88 -2.28
C VAL A 90 -9.74 11.23 -1.75
N ASP A 91 -11.03 11.47 -1.74
CA ASP A 91 -11.59 12.72 -1.22
C ASP A 91 -11.22 12.92 0.25
N ASN A 92 -11.33 11.88 1.06
CA ASN A 92 -10.98 11.93 2.46
C ASN A 92 -9.48 12.20 2.65
N LEU A 93 -8.63 11.54 1.87
CA LEU A 93 -7.19 11.74 1.94
C LEU A 93 -6.80 13.16 1.55
N ARG A 94 -7.41 13.72 0.51
CA ARG A 94 -7.16 15.11 0.10
C ARG A 94 -7.57 16.09 1.18
N LYS A 95 -8.70 15.86 1.85
CA LYS A 95 -9.14 16.69 2.96
C LYS A 95 -8.17 16.65 4.13
N GLU A 96 -7.49 15.53 4.32
CA GLU A 96 -6.48 15.38 5.35
C GLU A 96 -5.10 15.91 4.94
N GLY A 97 -4.98 16.45 3.74
CA GLY A 97 -3.75 17.07 3.26
C GLY A 97 -2.83 16.16 2.45
N TYR A 98 -3.27 14.97 2.08
CA TYR A 98 -2.47 14.07 1.24
C TYR A 98 -2.45 14.55 -0.21
N ILE A 99 -1.29 14.42 -0.84
CA ILE A 99 -1.14 14.61 -2.29
C ILE A 99 -1.35 13.25 -2.92
N VAL A 100 -2.33 13.14 -3.81
CA VAL A 100 -2.76 11.87 -4.38
C VAL A 100 -2.28 11.72 -5.82
N TYR A 101 -1.62 10.60 -6.11
CA TYR A 101 -1.21 10.21 -7.45
C TYR A 101 -1.88 8.90 -7.84
N SER A 102 -2.30 8.79 -9.10
CA SER A 102 -2.78 7.54 -9.65
C SER A 102 -1.67 6.87 -10.46
N ILE A 103 -1.51 5.57 -10.26
CA ILE A 103 -0.52 4.79 -10.99
C ILE A 103 -1.24 4.04 -12.10
N GLU A 104 -0.96 4.43 -13.35
CA GLU A 104 -1.49 3.78 -14.52
C GLU A 104 -0.40 3.70 -15.59
N GLN A 105 -0.49 2.67 -16.40
CA GLN A 105 0.36 2.53 -17.56
C GLN A 105 -0.29 3.25 -18.74
N ALA A 106 -0.14 4.57 -18.79
CA ALA A 106 -0.76 5.42 -19.79
C ALA A 106 0.26 6.35 -20.42
N GLU A 107 -0.02 6.80 -21.65
CA GLU A 107 0.81 7.78 -22.34
C GLU A 107 0.87 9.06 -21.53
N GLY A 108 2.08 9.60 -21.36
CA GLY A 108 2.28 10.81 -20.57
C GLY A 108 2.41 10.58 -19.07
N SER A 109 2.26 9.35 -18.60
CA SER A 109 2.45 9.02 -17.19
C SER A 109 3.92 9.16 -16.80
N ILE A 110 4.15 9.63 -15.57
CA ILE A 110 5.49 9.70 -15.00
C ILE A 110 5.80 8.35 -14.37
N MET A 111 6.97 7.81 -14.65
CA MET A 111 7.42 6.59 -13.97
C MET A 111 7.64 6.88 -12.49
N LEU A 112 7.30 5.91 -11.65
CA LEU A 112 7.37 6.09 -10.19
C LEU A 112 8.76 6.50 -9.71
N ASP A 113 9.81 5.96 -10.31
CA ASP A 113 11.20 6.29 -9.98
C ASP A 113 11.62 7.70 -10.40
N GLN A 114 10.84 8.33 -11.28
CA GLN A 114 11.05 9.72 -11.72
C GLN A 114 10.28 10.73 -10.86
N LEU A 115 9.45 10.24 -9.96
CA LEU A 115 8.63 11.10 -9.11
C LEU A 115 9.45 11.61 -7.94
N GLU A 116 9.56 12.93 -7.84
CA GLU A 116 10.24 13.56 -6.71
C GLU A 116 9.24 13.77 -5.57
N LEU A 117 9.53 13.19 -4.42
CA LEU A 117 8.67 13.31 -3.24
C LEU A 117 9.29 14.26 -2.23
N ASP A 118 8.49 15.19 -1.76
CA ASP A 118 8.87 16.10 -0.69
C ASP A 118 8.65 15.41 0.65
N LYS A 119 9.71 15.21 1.42
CA LYS A 119 9.67 14.51 2.71
C LYS A 119 8.82 15.21 3.78
N THR A 120 8.47 16.46 3.56
CA THR A 120 7.64 17.21 4.50
C THR A 120 6.15 17.04 4.25
N LYS A 121 5.78 16.34 3.17
CA LYS A 121 4.39 16.15 2.74
C LYS A 121 3.96 14.70 2.88
N ARG A 122 2.64 14.51 2.87
CA ARG A 122 2.02 13.19 2.94
C ARG A 122 1.46 12.83 1.58
N TYR A 123 1.67 11.58 1.17
CA TYR A 123 1.30 11.14 -0.17
C TYR A 123 0.37 9.94 -0.11
N ALA A 124 -0.46 9.82 -1.14
CA ALA A 124 -1.25 8.62 -1.39
C ALA A 124 -1.10 8.20 -2.84
N ILE A 125 -1.01 6.90 -3.06
CA ILE A 125 -0.86 6.29 -4.38
C ILE A 125 -2.10 5.44 -4.61
N VAL A 126 -2.79 5.67 -5.73
CA VAL A 126 -3.95 4.86 -6.13
C VAL A 126 -3.53 3.89 -7.20
N MET A 127 -3.77 2.60 -6.95
CA MET A 127 -3.52 1.52 -7.90
C MET A 127 -4.88 0.96 -8.34
N GLY A 128 -5.12 0.98 -9.64
CA GLY A 128 -6.39 0.58 -10.17
C GLY A 128 -6.48 -0.88 -10.58
N ASN A 129 -7.69 -1.29 -10.96
CA ASN A 129 -7.97 -2.61 -11.49
C ASN A 129 -7.06 -2.92 -12.68
N GLU A 130 -6.57 -4.15 -12.76
CA GLU A 130 -5.60 -4.58 -13.77
C GLU A 130 -6.15 -4.48 -15.20
N VAL A 131 -7.47 -4.51 -15.36
CA VAL A 131 -8.14 -4.44 -16.66
C VAL A 131 -8.67 -3.03 -16.95
N LYS A 132 -9.35 -2.43 -15.96
CA LYS A 132 -10.05 -1.16 -16.14
C LYS A 132 -9.22 0.07 -15.77
N GLY A 133 -8.15 -0.11 -15.01
CA GLY A 133 -7.39 1.01 -14.47
C GLY A 133 -8.12 1.71 -13.32
N VAL A 134 -7.70 2.89 -13.02
CA VAL A 134 -8.23 3.70 -11.93
C VAL A 134 -9.54 4.39 -12.32
#